data_86ea0d219b64491b37b4e8da0195077f
#
_entry.id   86ea0d219b64491b37b4e8da0195077f
#
_cell.length_a   1.000
_cell.length_b   1.000
_cell.length_c   1.000
_cell.angle_alpha   90.00
_cell.angle_beta   90.00
_cell.angle_gamma   90.00
#
_symmetry.space_group_name_H-M   'P 1'
#
loop_
_entity.id
_entity.type
_entity.pdbx_description
1 polymer ?
#
loop_
_entity_poly.entity_id
_entity_poly.type
_entity_poly.pdbx_seq_one_letter_code
_entity_poly.pdbx_strand_id
1 'polypeptide(L)'
;MKWLSLLLTLAFSVTTLPSASAGEASTGADERPVLVELFTSQGCGLCPEANRYLGELDQRENVFVLAYAVSYWDMYGWTDTYARPEYVQRQRTYLPRLDVPRLYTPHFVVDGVTDAPGWEQDAVAHAVEDRLTAMPDSPVITISDGPFGSFRVGLDGEAPEAELDVWLVAYAPGWATVQVRAGENSGLDMLQYNMVKSL
;
A
#
# COMPACT_ATOMS: atom_id res chain seq x y z
N MET A 1 -59.88 -12.81 -54.15
CA MET A 1 -59.06 -11.84 -53.36
C MET A 1 -58.26 -12.64 -52.35
N LYS A 2 -56.96 -12.81 -52.61
CA LYS A 2 -56.05 -13.58 -51.75
C LYS A 2 -55.28 -12.60 -50.85
N TRP A 3 -55.44 -12.72 -49.51
CA TRP A 3 -54.70 -11.97 -48.53
C TRP A 3 -53.41 -12.71 -48.26
N LEU A 4 -52.26 -12.06 -48.53
CA LEU A 4 -50.91 -12.57 -48.25
C LEU A 4 -50.48 -11.99 -46.94
N SER A 5 -50.47 -12.80 -45.90
CA SER A 5 -49.93 -12.40 -44.58
C SER A 5 -48.40 -12.51 -44.59
N LEU A 6 -47.69 -11.39 -44.43
CA LEU A 6 -46.25 -11.29 -44.34
C LEU A 6 -45.87 -11.44 -42.84
N LEU A 7 -45.28 -12.57 -42.47
CA LEU A 7 -44.70 -12.78 -41.13
C LEU A 7 -43.28 -12.21 -41.10
N LEU A 8 -43.11 -11.11 -40.37
CA LEU A 8 -41.80 -10.50 -40.10
C LEU A 8 -41.20 -11.16 -38.88
N THR A 9 -40.23 -12.06 -39.08
CA THR A 9 -39.44 -12.65 -38.00
C THR A 9 -38.31 -11.71 -37.59
N LEU A 10 -38.45 -11.10 -36.40
CA LEU A 10 -37.39 -10.28 -35.80
C LEU A 10 -36.37 -11.23 -35.16
N ALA A 11 -35.18 -11.37 -35.76
CA ALA A 11 -34.05 -12.09 -35.16
C ALA A 11 -33.40 -11.20 -34.12
N PHE A 12 -33.53 -11.57 -32.84
CA PHE A 12 -32.87 -10.92 -31.74
C PHE A 12 -31.44 -11.51 -31.62
N SER A 13 -30.43 -10.78 -32.09
CA SER A 13 -29.03 -11.16 -31.91
C SER A 13 -28.63 -10.85 -30.48
N VAL A 14 -28.49 -11.89 -29.65
CA VAL A 14 -27.90 -11.78 -28.31
C VAL A 14 -26.38 -11.67 -28.50
N THR A 15 -25.86 -10.46 -28.39
CA THR A 15 -24.40 -10.24 -28.25
C THR A 15 -23.99 -10.63 -26.86
N THR A 16 -23.34 -11.77 -26.71
CA THR A 16 -22.64 -12.16 -25.49
C THR A 16 -21.41 -11.26 -25.32
N LEU A 17 -21.44 -10.40 -24.32
CA LEU A 17 -20.26 -9.69 -23.87
C LEU A 17 -19.25 -10.71 -23.30
N PRO A 18 -17.96 -10.62 -23.63
CA PRO A 18 -16.98 -11.48 -23.00
C PRO A 18 -16.92 -11.14 -21.51
N SER A 19 -17.19 -12.14 -20.67
CA SER A 19 -16.86 -12.07 -19.24
C SER A 19 -15.36 -11.88 -19.13
N ALA A 20 -14.93 -10.74 -18.59
CA ALA A 20 -13.55 -10.57 -18.17
C ALA A 20 -13.30 -11.59 -17.06
N SER A 21 -12.53 -12.64 -17.39
CA SER A 21 -11.99 -13.56 -16.39
C SER A 21 -11.01 -12.75 -15.56
N ALA A 22 -11.34 -12.49 -14.29
CA ALA A 22 -10.36 -12.03 -13.32
C ALA A 22 -9.31 -13.14 -13.22
N GLY A 23 -8.10 -12.87 -13.70
CA GLY A 23 -6.98 -13.80 -13.60
C GLY A 23 -6.65 -14.02 -12.12
N GLU A 24 -6.42 -15.25 -11.73
CA GLU A 24 -5.80 -15.59 -10.45
C GLU A 24 -4.41 -14.94 -10.41
N ALA A 25 -4.26 -13.90 -9.59
CA ALA A 25 -2.95 -13.36 -9.28
C ALA A 25 -2.34 -14.26 -8.20
N SER A 26 -1.50 -15.19 -8.62
CA SER A 26 -0.63 -15.95 -7.73
C SER A 26 0.76 -15.29 -7.79
N THR A 27 1.22 -14.75 -6.68
CA THR A 27 2.63 -14.37 -6.55
C THR A 27 3.39 -15.58 -6.03
N GLY A 28 4.28 -16.15 -6.85
CA GLY A 28 5.20 -17.19 -6.41
C GLY A 28 6.15 -16.67 -5.32
N ALA A 29 6.76 -17.55 -4.55
CA ALA A 29 7.71 -17.17 -3.50
C ALA A 29 8.88 -16.31 -4.05
N ASP A 30 9.23 -16.50 -5.32
CA ASP A 30 10.28 -15.73 -6.02
C ASP A 30 9.81 -14.35 -6.52
N GLU A 31 8.51 -14.03 -6.41
CA GLU A 31 7.91 -12.80 -6.94
C GLU A 31 7.36 -11.87 -5.84
N ARG A 32 7.54 -12.22 -4.56
CA ARG A 32 7.06 -11.39 -3.46
C ARG A 32 7.84 -10.07 -3.39
N PRO A 33 7.19 -8.91 -3.56
CA PRO A 33 7.90 -7.65 -3.44
C PRO A 33 8.33 -7.39 -1.99
N VAL A 34 9.45 -6.71 -1.83
CA VAL A 34 9.86 -6.12 -0.55
C VAL A 34 8.89 -5.00 -0.22
N LEU A 35 8.22 -5.08 0.93
CA LEU A 35 7.32 -4.04 1.40
C LEU A 35 8.10 -2.93 2.11
N VAL A 36 7.96 -1.71 1.65
CA VAL A 36 8.50 -0.51 2.30
C VAL A 36 7.36 0.35 2.82
N GLU A 37 7.33 0.55 4.13
CA GLU A 37 6.34 1.40 4.80
C GLU A 37 7.01 2.69 5.27
N LEU A 38 6.43 3.83 4.90
CA LEU A 38 6.84 5.14 5.39
C LEU A 38 5.79 5.70 6.35
N PHE A 39 6.17 5.93 7.61
CA PHE A 39 5.37 6.73 8.53
C PHE A 39 5.78 8.20 8.40
N THR A 40 4.82 9.04 8.00
CA THR A 40 5.03 10.42 7.56
C THR A 40 3.98 11.37 8.15
N SER A 41 4.16 12.68 7.97
CA SER A 41 3.12 13.68 8.25
C SER A 41 3.33 14.92 7.39
N GLN A 42 2.23 15.55 6.99
CA GLN A 42 2.24 16.85 6.33
C GLN A 42 2.77 17.96 7.26
N GLY A 43 2.67 17.79 8.58
CA GLY A 43 3.19 18.71 9.58
C GLY A 43 4.69 18.59 9.89
N CYS A 44 5.35 17.54 9.41
CA CYS A 44 6.76 17.22 9.73
C CYS A 44 7.70 17.80 8.67
N GLY A 45 8.60 18.70 9.04
CA GLY A 45 9.51 19.41 8.13
C GLY A 45 10.52 18.52 7.39
N LEU A 46 10.85 17.35 7.92
CA LEU A 46 11.74 16.37 7.28
C LEU A 46 11.00 15.40 6.35
N CYS A 47 9.67 15.39 6.40
CA CYS A 47 8.86 14.40 5.68
C CYS A 47 8.72 14.62 4.17
N PRO A 48 8.77 15.84 3.61
CA PRO A 48 8.64 16.04 2.17
C PRO A 48 9.69 15.28 1.34
N GLU A 49 10.94 15.29 1.79
CA GLU A 49 12.04 14.56 1.12
C GLU A 49 11.84 13.06 1.18
N ALA A 50 11.45 12.52 2.33
CA ALA A 50 11.18 11.10 2.51
C ALA A 50 10.01 10.61 1.65
N ASN A 51 8.95 11.41 1.47
CA ASN A 51 7.84 11.09 0.57
C ASN A 51 8.28 11.02 -0.90
N ARG A 52 9.19 11.92 -1.32
CA ARG A 52 9.74 11.88 -2.68
C ARG A 52 10.57 10.62 -2.88
N TYR A 53 11.45 10.34 -1.91
CA TYR A 53 12.29 9.14 -1.95
C TYR A 53 11.46 7.84 -1.95
N LEU A 54 10.33 7.79 -1.24
CA LEU A 54 9.40 6.66 -1.30
C LEU A 54 8.92 6.39 -2.74
N GLY A 55 8.55 7.45 -3.48
CA GLY A 55 8.15 7.33 -4.88
C GLY A 55 9.28 6.89 -5.81
N GLU A 56 10.55 7.18 -5.47
CA GLU A 56 11.72 6.69 -6.20
C GLU A 56 11.94 5.19 -5.92
N LEU A 57 11.75 4.74 -4.68
CA LEU A 57 11.83 3.32 -4.31
C LEU A 57 10.80 2.45 -5.03
N ASP A 58 9.59 2.96 -5.28
CA ASP A 58 8.53 2.24 -6.02
C ASP A 58 8.88 1.98 -7.50
N GLN A 59 9.89 2.69 -8.04
CA GLN A 59 10.37 2.44 -9.40
C GLN A 59 11.32 1.23 -9.48
N ARG A 60 11.69 0.67 -8.34
CA ARG A 60 12.57 -0.49 -8.28
C ARG A 60 11.76 -1.77 -8.48
N GLU A 61 12.33 -2.69 -9.25
CA GLU A 61 11.75 -4.02 -9.45
C GLU A 61 11.62 -4.76 -8.12
N ASN A 62 10.50 -5.45 -7.91
CA ASN A 62 10.20 -6.20 -6.69
C ASN A 62 10.20 -5.38 -5.39
N VAL A 63 9.87 -4.09 -5.46
CA VAL A 63 9.62 -3.22 -4.30
C VAL A 63 8.19 -2.70 -4.36
N PHE A 64 7.48 -2.76 -3.25
CA PHE A 64 6.14 -2.19 -3.08
C PHE A 64 6.13 -1.24 -1.89
N VAL A 65 5.61 -0.03 -2.09
CA VAL A 65 5.70 1.03 -1.09
C VAL A 65 4.33 1.52 -0.62
N LEU A 66 4.20 1.84 0.65
CA LEU A 66 3.01 2.44 1.26
C LEU A 66 3.39 3.58 2.21
N ALA A 67 2.61 4.67 2.19
CA ALA A 67 2.79 5.78 3.12
C ALA A 67 1.61 5.87 4.11
N TYR A 68 1.93 5.94 5.39
CA TYR A 68 1.00 6.05 6.51
C TYR A 68 1.15 7.42 7.18
N ALA A 69 0.12 8.27 7.09
CA ALA A 69 0.14 9.56 7.73
C ALA A 69 -0.21 9.44 9.22
N VAL A 70 0.69 9.89 10.09
CA VAL A 70 0.52 9.82 11.55
C VAL A 70 -0.05 11.10 12.11
N SER A 71 -0.95 10.99 13.11
CA SER A 71 -1.72 12.12 13.64
C SER A 71 -1.05 12.89 14.80
N TYR A 72 0.08 12.41 15.33
CA TYR A 72 0.70 13.10 16.49
C TYR A 72 1.40 14.43 16.13
N TRP A 73 1.49 14.79 14.85
CA TRP A 73 1.92 16.10 14.38
C TRP A 73 0.80 17.12 14.32
N ASP A 74 -0.47 16.69 14.33
CA ASP A 74 -1.63 17.60 14.19
C ASP A 74 -1.68 18.66 15.29
N MET A 75 -1.12 18.35 16.46
CA MET A 75 -1.02 19.29 17.58
C MET A 75 -0.16 20.54 17.30
N TYR A 76 0.63 20.54 16.22
CA TYR A 76 1.50 21.66 15.84
C TYR A 76 0.84 22.61 14.83
N GLY A 77 -0.48 22.60 14.71
CA GLY A 77 -1.28 23.61 14.01
C GLY A 77 -1.70 23.25 12.59
N TRP A 78 -1.39 22.05 12.11
CA TRP A 78 -1.89 21.51 10.85
C TRP A 78 -2.43 20.11 11.04
N THR A 79 -3.71 19.91 10.72
CA THR A 79 -4.31 18.57 10.71
C THR A 79 -4.03 17.91 9.38
N ASP A 80 -3.26 16.81 9.40
CA ASP A 80 -2.91 16.04 8.20
C ASP A 80 -4.17 15.39 7.61
N THR A 81 -4.40 15.63 6.33
CA THR A 81 -5.63 15.19 5.63
C THR A 81 -5.73 13.67 5.44
N TYR A 82 -4.62 12.96 5.57
CA TYR A 82 -4.55 11.51 5.48
C TYR A 82 -4.33 10.82 6.83
N ALA A 83 -4.03 11.59 7.89
CA ALA A 83 -3.71 11.01 9.19
C ALA A 83 -4.85 10.22 9.81
N ARG A 84 -4.50 9.08 10.41
CA ARG A 84 -5.42 8.20 11.15
C ARG A 84 -4.75 7.71 12.43
N PRO A 85 -5.50 7.61 13.54
CA PRO A 85 -4.98 7.05 14.80
C PRO A 85 -4.48 5.61 14.65
N GLU A 86 -5.12 4.80 13.81
CA GLU A 86 -4.73 3.41 13.53
C GLU A 86 -3.33 3.29 12.91
N TYR A 87 -2.87 4.29 12.15
CA TYR A 87 -1.52 4.28 11.58
C TYR A 87 -0.44 4.54 12.66
N VAL A 88 -0.78 5.35 13.66
CA VAL A 88 0.08 5.51 14.84
C VAL A 88 0.17 4.19 15.62
N GLN A 89 -0.95 3.45 15.73
CA GLN A 89 -0.93 2.13 16.39
C GLN A 89 -0.08 1.13 15.59
N ARG A 90 -0.20 1.10 14.25
CA ARG A 90 0.65 0.28 13.39
C ARG A 90 2.14 0.61 13.61
N GLN A 91 2.51 1.88 13.57
CA GLN A 91 3.89 2.29 13.85
C GLN A 91 4.37 1.82 15.23
N ARG A 92 3.50 1.89 16.26
CA ARG A 92 3.83 1.43 17.62
C ARG A 92 4.13 -0.06 17.70
N THR A 93 3.51 -0.90 16.87
CA THR A 93 3.78 -2.35 16.88
C THR A 93 5.22 -2.67 16.46
N TYR A 94 5.86 -1.79 15.70
CA TYR A 94 7.25 -1.94 15.28
C TYR A 94 8.27 -1.59 16.37
N LEU A 95 7.94 -0.68 17.31
CA LEU A 95 8.89 -0.21 18.32
C LEU A 95 9.57 -1.34 19.09
N PRO A 96 8.85 -2.27 19.75
CA PRO A 96 9.46 -3.36 20.49
C PRO A 96 10.10 -4.43 19.59
N ARG A 97 9.66 -4.52 18.32
CA ARG A 97 10.14 -5.54 17.37
C ARG A 97 11.46 -5.16 16.73
N LEU A 98 11.69 -3.85 16.55
CA LEU A 98 12.87 -3.29 15.88
C LEU A 98 13.78 -2.52 16.84
N ASP A 99 13.54 -2.62 18.17
CA ASP A 99 14.28 -1.90 19.22
C ASP A 99 14.27 -0.37 19.01
N VAL A 100 13.16 0.18 18.50
CA VAL A 100 12.99 1.60 18.28
C VAL A 100 12.51 2.27 19.57
N PRO A 101 13.26 3.24 20.14
CA PRO A 101 12.98 3.74 21.49
C PRO A 101 11.73 4.64 21.58
N ARG A 102 11.31 5.23 20.47
CA ARG A 102 10.17 6.18 20.42
C ARG A 102 9.61 6.32 19.00
N LEU A 103 8.37 6.81 18.90
CA LEU A 103 7.78 7.24 17.64
C LEU A 103 8.53 8.45 17.07
N TYR A 104 8.78 8.44 15.76
CA TYR A 104 9.38 9.55 15.03
C TYR A 104 8.93 9.55 13.57
N THR A 105 9.10 10.66 12.87
CA THR A 105 8.92 10.78 11.43
C THR A 105 10.06 11.61 10.83
N PRO A 106 10.38 11.39 9.54
CA PRO A 106 9.95 10.27 8.71
C PRO A 106 10.61 8.96 9.14
N HIS A 107 9.83 7.87 9.23
CA HIS A 107 10.30 6.56 9.68
C HIS A 107 9.98 5.52 8.61
N PHE A 108 11.01 4.92 8.03
CA PHE A 108 10.89 3.79 7.12
C PHE A 108 10.94 2.47 7.87
N VAL A 109 10.11 1.54 7.46
CA VAL A 109 10.17 0.13 7.90
C VAL A 109 10.20 -0.73 6.64
N VAL A 110 11.20 -1.59 6.54
CA VAL A 110 11.41 -2.47 5.39
C VAL A 110 11.08 -3.91 5.78
N ASP A 111 10.10 -4.49 5.10
CA ASP A 111 9.61 -5.87 5.32
C ASP A 111 9.20 -6.17 6.79
N GLY A 112 8.99 -5.15 7.61
CA GLY A 112 8.67 -5.30 9.02
C GLY A 112 9.83 -5.79 9.89
N VAL A 113 11.07 -5.86 9.36
CA VAL A 113 12.25 -6.44 10.04
C VAL A 113 13.42 -5.48 10.20
N THR A 114 13.44 -4.38 9.45
CA THR A 114 14.47 -3.35 9.56
C THR A 114 13.82 -1.99 9.52
N ASP A 115 14.31 -1.03 10.32
CA ASP A 115 13.90 0.36 10.24
C ASP A 115 15.07 1.30 9.92
N ALA A 116 14.74 2.47 9.40
CA ALA A 116 15.69 3.55 9.20
C ALA A 116 14.99 4.92 9.23
N PRO A 117 15.64 5.97 9.73
CA PRO A 117 15.13 7.32 9.63
C PRO A 117 15.15 7.80 8.17
N GLY A 118 14.08 8.51 7.77
CA GLY A 118 13.90 8.91 6.37
C GLY A 118 14.90 9.98 5.86
N TRP A 119 15.72 10.55 6.74
CA TRP A 119 16.85 11.41 6.36
C TRP A 119 18.15 10.61 6.09
N GLU A 120 18.16 9.30 6.34
CA GLU A 120 19.25 8.37 6.07
C GLU A 120 18.91 7.47 4.88
N GLN A 121 18.73 8.07 3.69
CA GLN A 121 18.28 7.36 2.49
C GLN A 121 19.20 6.18 2.12
N ASP A 122 20.51 6.29 2.34
CA ASP A 122 21.47 5.20 2.11
C ASP A 122 21.17 3.99 3.03
N ALA A 123 20.79 4.23 4.29
CA ALA A 123 20.42 3.15 5.20
C ALA A 123 19.12 2.46 4.74
N VAL A 124 18.14 3.23 4.26
CA VAL A 124 16.91 2.67 3.69
C VAL A 124 17.24 1.85 2.43
N ALA A 125 18.09 2.37 1.53
CA ALA A 125 18.51 1.67 0.32
C ALA A 125 19.18 0.33 0.65
N HIS A 126 20.11 0.31 1.60
CA HIS A 126 20.76 -0.92 2.05
C HIS A 126 19.78 -1.92 2.64
N ALA A 127 18.84 -1.47 3.48
CA ALA A 127 17.81 -2.35 4.03
C ALA A 127 16.95 -3.00 2.95
N VAL A 128 16.59 -2.26 1.89
CA VAL A 128 15.85 -2.79 0.74
C VAL A 128 16.69 -3.82 -0.02
N GLU A 129 17.98 -3.52 -0.32
CA GLU A 129 18.89 -4.45 -0.99
C GLU A 129 19.09 -5.75 -0.22
N ASP A 130 19.28 -5.65 1.10
CA ASP A 130 19.43 -6.81 1.98
C ASP A 130 18.19 -7.72 1.89
N ARG A 131 16.99 -7.13 1.84
CA ARG A 131 15.75 -7.89 1.72
C ARG A 131 15.56 -8.50 0.33
N LEU A 132 15.86 -7.76 -0.73
CA LEU A 132 15.82 -8.28 -2.11
C LEU A 132 16.79 -9.47 -2.29
N THR A 133 17.94 -9.42 -1.62
CA THR A 133 18.95 -10.49 -1.69
C THR A 133 18.59 -11.69 -0.81
N ALA A 134 18.02 -11.45 0.37
CA ALA A 134 17.71 -12.51 1.32
C ALA A 134 16.54 -13.40 0.88
N MET A 135 15.58 -12.84 0.11
CA MET A 135 14.37 -13.52 -0.41
C MET A 135 13.89 -14.63 0.54
N PRO A 136 13.44 -14.29 1.74
CA PRO A 136 13.08 -15.30 2.73
C PRO A 136 11.91 -16.15 2.24
N ASP A 137 11.92 -17.42 2.57
CA ASP A 137 10.76 -18.29 2.38
C ASP A 137 9.57 -17.65 3.11
N SER A 138 8.60 -17.25 2.33
CA SER A 138 7.34 -16.68 2.84
C SER A 138 6.19 -17.48 2.24
N PRO A 139 5.13 -17.72 3.01
CA PRO A 139 3.95 -18.36 2.44
C PRO A 139 3.41 -17.49 1.29
N VAL A 140 2.99 -18.16 0.22
CA VAL A 140 2.38 -17.47 -0.93
C VAL A 140 0.97 -17.04 -0.56
N ILE A 141 0.70 -15.75 -0.70
CA ILE A 141 -0.66 -15.21 -0.51
C ILE A 141 -1.42 -15.40 -1.83
N THR A 142 -2.54 -16.13 -1.77
CA THR A 142 -3.43 -16.29 -2.91
C THR A 142 -4.71 -15.49 -2.70
N ILE A 143 -5.18 -14.80 -3.74
CA ILE A 143 -6.43 -14.06 -3.72
C ILE A 143 -7.30 -14.60 -4.86
N SER A 144 -8.51 -15.05 -4.51
CA SER A 144 -9.49 -15.54 -5.48
C SER A 144 -10.86 -14.90 -5.25
N ASP A 145 -11.65 -14.83 -6.31
CA ASP A 145 -13.01 -14.32 -6.24
C ASP A 145 -13.88 -15.20 -5.34
N GLY A 146 -14.66 -14.54 -4.49
CA GLY A 146 -15.68 -15.14 -3.65
C GLY A 146 -17.10 -14.81 -4.16
N PRO A 147 -18.13 -15.42 -3.57
CA PRO A 147 -19.52 -15.11 -3.93
C PRO A 147 -19.89 -13.68 -3.53
N PHE A 148 -20.84 -13.09 -4.28
CA PHE A 148 -21.40 -11.76 -3.99
C PHE A 148 -20.40 -10.60 -3.98
N GLY A 149 -19.31 -10.68 -4.77
CA GLY A 149 -18.28 -9.63 -4.84
C GLY A 149 -17.32 -9.62 -3.65
N SER A 150 -17.30 -10.68 -2.85
CA SER A 150 -16.26 -10.92 -1.86
C SER A 150 -15.01 -11.51 -2.53
N PHE A 151 -13.91 -11.54 -1.80
CA PHE A 151 -12.72 -12.28 -2.20
C PHE A 151 -12.28 -13.20 -1.05
N ARG A 152 -11.56 -14.25 -1.41
CA ARG A 152 -10.96 -15.19 -0.47
C ARG A 152 -9.46 -15.00 -0.50
N VAL A 153 -8.87 -14.84 0.68
CA VAL A 153 -7.42 -14.84 0.87
C VAL A 153 -7.01 -16.21 1.38
N GLY A 154 -6.06 -16.84 0.72
CA GLY A 154 -5.45 -18.09 1.12
C GLY A 154 -3.96 -17.90 1.34
N LEU A 155 -3.35 -18.84 2.05
CA LEU A 155 -1.91 -18.98 2.20
C LEU A 155 -1.54 -20.37 1.68
N ASP A 156 -0.68 -20.42 0.67
CA ASP A 156 -0.13 -21.66 0.13
C ASP A 156 1.29 -21.86 0.68
N GLY A 157 1.61 -23.08 1.03
CA GLY A 157 2.88 -23.46 1.63
C GLY A 157 2.74 -23.94 3.07
N GLU A 158 3.86 -24.14 3.75
CA GLU A 158 3.86 -24.56 5.16
C GLU A 158 3.42 -23.38 6.04
N ALA A 159 2.33 -23.59 6.78
CA ALA A 159 1.86 -22.56 7.71
C ALA A 159 2.88 -22.35 8.82
N PRO A 160 3.30 -21.10 9.10
CA PRO A 160 4.19 -20.85 10.21
C PRO A 160 3.52 -21.24 11.54
N GLU A 161 4.33 -21.72 12.51
CA GLU A 161 3.83 -22.06 13.85
C GLU A 161 3.29 -20.85 14.62
N ALA A 162 3.63 -19.64 14.19
CA ALA A 162 3.20 -18.40 14.82
C ALA A 162 1.78 -17.99 14.34
N GLU A 163 1.05 -17.31 15.23
CA GLU A 163 -0.20 -16.63 14.88
C GLU A 163 0.08 -15.55 13.84
N LEU A 164 -0.71 -15.52 12.77
CA LEU A 164 -0.59 -14.57 11.67
C LEU A 164 -1.74 -13.57 11.68
N ASP A 165 -1.40 -12.30 11.51
CA ASP A 165 -2.36 -11.25 11.19
C ASP A 165 -2.40 -11.02 9.67
N VAL A 166 -3.63 -10.95 9.12
CA VAL A 166 -3.85 -10.56 7.73
C VAL A 166 -4.41 -9.15 7.69
N TRP A 167 -3.69 -8.26 7.00
CA TRP A 167 -4.10 -6.87 6.84
C TRP A 167 -4.58 -6.60 5.43
N LEU A 168 -5.78 -6.04 5.31
CA LEU A 168 -6.30 -5.50 4.06
C LEU A 168 -6.05 -3.99 4.04
N VAL A 169 -5.18 -3.55 3.16
CA VAL A 169 -4.80 -2.14 3.05
C VAL A 169 -5.39 -1.53 1.77
N ALA A 170 -6.21 -0.49 1.92
CA ALA A 170 -6.62 0.32 0.80
C ALA A 170 -5.77 1.59 0.74
N TYR A 171 -5.24 1.93 -0.43
CA TYR A 171 -4.40 3.11 -0.63
C TYR A 171 -4.78 3.88 -1.91
N ALA A 172 -4.36 5.13 -2.02
CA ALA A 172 -4.46 5.92 -3.24
C ALA A 172 -3.15 5.74 -4.02
N PRO A 173 -3.19 5.09 -5.21
CA PRO A 173 -1.97 4.82 -5.96
C PRO A 173 -1.39 6.10 -6.58
N GLY A 174 -0.06 6.17 -6.63
CA GLY A 174 0.68 7.24 -7.26
C GLY A 174 0.77 8.52 -6.42
N TRP A 175 1.10 9.62 -7.11
CA TRP A 175 1.33 10.92 -6.50
C TRP A 175 0.03 11.65 -6.13
N ALA A 176 0.03 12.24 -4.95
CA ALA A 176 -0.95 13.23 -4.53
C ALA A 176 -0.22 14.51 -4.09
N THR A 177 -0.79 15.67 -4.37
CA THR A 177 -0.28 16.96 -3.93
C THR A 177 -1.22 17.56 -2.90
N VAL A 178 -0.68 18.00 -1.77
CA VAL A 178 -1.44 18.68 -0.72
C VAL A 178 -0.80 20.02 -0.43
N GLN A 179 -1.58 21.10 -0.53
CA GLN A 179 -1.15 22.42 -0.11
C GLN A 179 -1.24 22.52 1.40
N VAL A 180 -0.09 22.50 2.07
CA VAL A 180 0.01 22.63 3.53
C VAL A 180 -0.10 24.10 3.90
N ARG A 181 -1.02 24.45 4.82
CA ARG A 181 -1.33 25.87 5.13
C ARG A 181 -0.85 26.31 6.51
N ALA A 182 -0.36 25.38 7.32
CA ALA A 182 0.17 25.66 8.66
C ALA A 182 1.20 24.60 9.07
N GLY A 183 1.82 24.75 10.24
CA GLY A 183 2.90 23.87 10.71
C GLY A 183 4.23 24.14 10.01
N GLU A 184 5.18 23.22 10.14
CA GLU A 184 6.55 23.40 9.62
C GLU A 184 6.61 23.48 8.08
N ASN A 185 5.66 22.85 7.38
CA ASN A 185 5.57 22.84 5.91
C ASN A 185 4.60 23.90 5.37
N SER A 186 4.26 24.92 6.15
CA SER A 186 3.32 25.98 5.73
C SER A 186 3.74 26.63 4.42
N GLY A 187 2.82 26.67 3.44
CA GLY A 187 3.04 27.22 2.11
C GLY A 187 3.62 26.23 1.08
N LEU A 188 3.96 25.01 1.49
CA LEU A 188 4.48 23.99 0.61
C LEU A 188 3.35 23.21 -0.09
N ASP A 189 3.47 22.99 -1.39
CA ASP A 189 2.74 21.96 -2.13
C ASP A 189 3.47 20.63 -1.95
N MET A 190 3.08 19.90 -0.90
CA MET A 190 3.75 18.67 -0.50
C MET A 190 3.31 17.50 -1.40
N LEU A 191 4.28 16.84 -2.01
CA LEU A 191 4.07 15.58 -2.73
C LEU A 191 4.01 14.41 -1.75
N GLN A 192 3.03 13.55 -1.94
CA GLN A 192 2.84 12.31 -1.17
C GLN A 192 2.59 11.15 -2.13
N TYR A 193 3.09 9.97 -1.83
CA TYR A 193 3.03 8.81 -2.71
C TYR A 193 2.35 7.62 -2.04
N ASN A 194 1.51 6.88 -2.77
CA ASN A 194 0.82 5.65 -2.31
C ASN A 194 0.23 5.78 -0.89
N MET A 195 -0.53 6.87 -0.65
CA MET A 195 -1.09 7.17 0.67
C MET A 195 -2.15 6.15 1.08
N VAL A 196 -1.96 5.49 2.21
CA VAL A 196 -2.94 4.57 2.80
C VAL A 196 -4.21 5.33 3.20
N LYS A 197 -5.36 4.74 2.90
CA LYS A 197 -6.71 5.26 3.17
C LYS A 197 -7.42 4.53 4.30
N SER A 198 -7.15 3.23 4.42
CA SER A 198 -7.68 2.38 5.50
C SER A 198 -6.82 1.13 5.70
N LEU A 199 -6.89 0.59 6.91
CA LEU A 199 -6.36 -0.69 7.35
C LEU A 199 -7.52 -1.59 7.76
#